data_3df3bec619d21f247527ccd344477c51
#
_entry.id   3df3bec619d21f247527ccd344477c51
#
_cell.length_a   1.000
_cell.length_b   1.000
_cell.length_c   1.000
_cell.angle_alpha   90.00
_cell.angle_beta   90.00
_cell.angle_gamma   90.00
#
_symmetry.space_group_name_H-M   'P 1'
#
loop_
_entity.id
_entity.type
_entity.pdbx_description
1 polymer ?
#
loop_
_entity_poly.entity_id
_entity_poly.type
_entity_poly.pdbx_seq_one_letter_code
_entity_poly.pdbx_strand_id
1 'polypeptide(L)'
;MNHKPVRDSLQTHFDIDARRLEFISRFIIALLKVRSVNLAQIATALNGFAKLESNARRVKRFLNVDFAQEMIARFVLSFVTDDKIVLTMDRTNWQLGAVHINFLVIGIAHNGIALPVAWVNLEKAGNSNAAERKTILERVLKVISASRIQGFAADREFIGAAWFKTLLENGVNPVIRIKSDTVLGQRTKSAPAWVWFNNLKQGEVKELGKARVMGIRVFVIGTLTEDGEYLLLVTIKRPSRALIIYAQRWNIETLFAALKTRGFNLEETRMVHKDRSERLFALLVIAFV
;
A
#
# COMPACT_ATOMS: atom_id res chain seq x y z
N MET A 1 9.50 -8.18 27.52
CA MET A 1 9.83 -6.85 26.96
C MET A 1 9.04 -5.80 27.72
N ASN A 2 9.68 -4.67 28.05
CA ASN A 2 9.03 -3.50 28.66
C ASN A 2 8.31 -2.70 27.57
N HIS A 3 7.04 -2.34 27.80
CA HIS A 3 6.22 -1.56 26.84
C HIS A 3 6.39 -0.04 27.00
N LYS A 4 6.99 0.42 28.09
CA LYS A 4 7.16 1.85 28.37
C LYS A 4 7.88 2.61 27.25
N PRO A 5 9.03 2.15 26.72
CA PRO A 5 9.70 2.85 25.61
C PRO A 5 8.82 3.01 24.37
N VAL A 6 8.02 1.97 24.04
CA VAL A 6 7.07 2.05 22.92
C VAL A 6 5.97 3.06 23.22
N ARG A 7 5.42 3.06 24.44
CA ARG A 7 4.42 4.05 24.85
C ARG A 7 4.95 5.47 24.74
N ASP A 8 6.14 5.72 25.29
CA ASP A 8 6.74 7.05 25.33
C ASP A 8 7.05 7.56 23.90
N SER A 9 7.52 6.68 23.01
CA SER A 9 7.68 7.00 21.58
C SER A 9 6.34 7.32 20.91
N LEU A 10 5.30 6.51 21.13
CA LEU A 10 3.99 6.74 20.53
C LEU A 10 3.31 8.01 21.07
N GLN A 11 3.54 8.38 22.32
CA GLN A 11 2.95 9.57 22.96
C GLN A 11 3.32 10.87 22.24
N THR A 12 4.48 10.93 21.59
CA THR A 12 4.91 12.11 20.82
C THR A 12 4.16 12.27 19.50
N HIS A 13 3.51 11.21 19.02
CA HIS A 13 2.84 11.17 17.73
C HIS A 13 1.32 11.01 17.81
N PHE A 14 0.80 10.46 18.93
CA PHE A 14 -0.60 10.11 19.07
C PHE A 14 -1.29 10.95 20.17
N ASP A 15 -2.19 11.83 19.76
CA ASP A 15 -3.06 12.57 20.68
C ASP A 15 -4.29 11.71 21.03
N ILE A 16 -4.07 10.76 21.92
CA ILE A 16 -5.08 9.84 22.45
C ILE A 16 -4.94 9.69 23.96
N ASP A 17 -6.01 9.27 24.63
CA ASP A 17 -5.96 9.09 26.08
C ASP A 17 -4.89 8.08 26.53
N ALA A 18 -4.32 8.33 27.70
CA ALA A 18 -3.19 7.55 28.25
C ALA A 18 -3.51 6.05 28.40
N ARG A 19 -4.77 5.69 28.67
CA ARG A 19 -5.19 4.27 28.83
C ARG A 19 -5.19 3.55 27.49
N ARG A 20 -5.60 4.25 26.42
CA ARG A 20 -5.55 3.70 25.05
C ARG A 20 -4.11 3.55 24.59
N LEU A 21 -3.28 4.55 24.83
CA LEU A 21 -1.86 4.51 24.49
C LEU A 21 -1.14 3.37 25.22
N GLU A 22 -1.40 3.20 26.50
CA GLU A 22 -0.89 2.09 27.30
C GLU A 22 -1.31 0.74 26.71
N PHE A 23 -2.58 0.60 26.29
CA PHE A 23 -3.07 -0.64 25.70
C PHE A 23 -2.42 -0.92 24.33
N ILE A 24 -2.31 0.10 23.45
CA ILE A 24 -1.62 -0.03 22.15
C ILE A 24 -0.19 -0.51 22.34
N SER A 25 0.56 0.12 23.23
CA SER A 25 1.97 -0.21 23.49
C SER A 25 2.13 -1.68 23.93
N ARG A 26 1.24 -2.14 24.80
CA ARG A 26 1.24 -3.54 25.24
C ARG A 26 0.81 -4.50 24.16
N PHE A 27 -0.18 -4.13 23.35
CA PHE A 27 -0.64 -4.91 22.21
C PHE A 27 0.50 -5.10 21.19
N ILE A 28 1.23 -4.03 20.86
CA ILE A 28 2.39 -4.07 19.96
C ILE A 28 3.46 -5.02 20.51
N ILE A 29 3.81 -4.92 21.78
CA ILE A 29 4.78 -5.82 22.41
C ILE A 29 4.30 -7.29 22.38
N ALA A 30 3.01 -7.53 22.64
CA ALA A 30 2.43 -8.86 22.55
C ALA A 30 2.47 -9.40 21.12
N LEU A 31 2.10 -8.57 20.14
CA LEU A 31 2.14 -8.90 18.70
C LEU A 31 3.56 -9.26 18.24
N LEU A 32 4.57 -8.46 18.61
CA LEU A 32 5.97 -8.71 18.30
C LEU A 32 6.49 -10.01 18.93
N LYS A 33 5.99 -10.38 20.13
CA LYS A 33 6.34 -11.64 20.80
C LYS A 33 5.76 -12.85 20.09
N VAL A 34 4.46 -12.80 19.75
CA VAL A 34 3.75 -13.97 19.19
C VAL A 34 3.95 -14.07 17.68
N ARG A 35 4.29 -12.97 17.02
CA ARG A 35 4.47 -12.90 15.56
C ARG A 35 3.27 -13.45 14.78
N SER A 36 2.08 -13.25 15.32
CA SER A 36 0.81 -13.72 14.73
C SER A 36 -0.32 -12.75 15.11
N VAL A 37 -1.26 -12.55 14.20
CA VAL A 37 -2.49 -11.78 14.42
C VAL A 37 -3.57 -12.58 15.13
N ASN A 38 -3.27 -13.79 15.58
CA ASN A 38 -4.21 -14.61 16.34
C ASN A 38 -4.51 -13.94 17.69
N LEU A 39 -5.74 -13.43 17.83
CA LEU A 39 -6.14 -12.67 19.03
C LEU A 39 -6.06 -13.45 20.34
N ALA A 40 -6.22 -14.78 20.32
CA ALA A 40 -6.07 -15.61 21.51
C ALA A 40 -4.60 -15.65 21.97
N GLN A 41 -3.67 -15.82 21.03
CA GLN A 41 -2.22 -15.77 21.30
C GLN A 41 -1.80 -14.41 21.81
N ILE A 42 -2.28 -13.32 21.17
CA ILE A 42 -2.01 -11.94 21.62
C ILE A 42 -2.54 -11.75 23.05
N ALA A 43 -3.78 -12.19 23.34
CA ALA A 43 -4.38 -12.07 24.68
C ALA A 43 -3.57 -12.82 25.75
N THR A 44 -3.00 -13.98 25.40
CA THR A 44 -2.10 -14.73 26.28
C THR A 44 -0.77 -13.98 26.52
N ALA A 45 -0.24 -13.32 25.49
CA ALA A 45 1.00 -12.58 25.57
C ALA A 45 0.88 -11.22 26.27
N LEU A 46 -0.34 -10.71 26.49
CA LEU A 46 -0.62 -9.49 27.26
C LEU A 46 -0.38 -9.67 28.76
N ASN A 47 0.76 -10.21 29.17
CA ASN A 47 1.10 -10.54 30.55
C ASN A 47 0.86 -9.39 31.54
N GLY A 48 0.41 -9.72 32.75
CA GLY A 48 0.39 -8.85 33.94
C GLY A 48 -0.89 -8.07 34.19
N PHE A 49 -1.99 -8.27 33.42
CA PHE A 49 -3.19 -7.46 33.58
C PHE A 49 -4.38 -8.17 34.22
N ALA A 50 -4.64 -9.40 33.86
CA ALA A 50 -5.86 -10.07 34.27
C ALA A 50 -5.87 -11.52 33.77
N LYS A 51 -6.91 -12.28 34.18
CA LYS A 51 -7.19 -13.61 33.63
C LYS A 51 -7.29 -13.54 32.09
N LEU A 52 -6.90 -14.60 31.41
CA LEU A 52 -6.86 -14.71 29.94
C LEU A 52 -8.17 -14.22 29.27
N GLU A 53 -9.31 -14.61 29.81
CA GLU A 53 -10.63 -14.20 29.30
C GLU A 53 -10.83 -12.67 29.34
N SER A 54 -10.34 -12.02 30.39
CA SER A 54 -10.42 -10.57 30.53
C SER A 54 -9.54 -9.86 29.48
N ASN A 55 -8.34 -10.39 29.22
CA ASN A 55 -7.46 -9.87 28.16
C ASN A 55 -8.11 -10.07 26.79
N ALA A 56 -8.70 -11.23 26.50
CA ALA A 56 -9.40 -11.48 25.24
C ALA A 56 -10.57 -10.50 25.02
N ARG A 57 -11.36 -10.22 26.07
CA ARG A 57 -12.44 -9.21 26.01
C ARG A 57 -11.91 -7.80 25.79
N ARG A 58 -10.75 -7.45 26.37
CA ARG A 58 -10.07 -6.15 26.16
C ARG A 58 -9.63 -5.98 24.72
N VAL A 59 -8.97 -6.98 24.15
CA VAL A 59 -8.55 -6.98 22.74
C VAL A 59 -9.76 -6.78 21.82
N LYS A 60 -10.82 -7.57 22.02
CA LYS A 60 -12.04 -7.44 21.22
C LYS A 60 -12.71 -6.05 21.33
N ARG A 61 -12.78 -5.47 22.54
CA ARG A 61 -13.31 -4.12 22.75
C ARG A 61 -12.45 -3.06 22.09
N PHE A 62 -11.14 -3.21 22.18
CA PHE A 62 -10.19 -2.26 21.61
C PHE A 62 -10.29 -2.20 20.08
N LEU A 63 -10.51 -3.33 19.42
CA LEU A 63 -10.74 -3.38 17.98
C LEU A 63 -12.09 -2.78 17.52
N ASN A 64 -12.92 -2.29 18.45
CA ASN A 64 -14.11 -1.47 18.14
C ASN A 64 -13.84 0.03 18.28
N VAL A 65 -12.64 0.43 18.71
CA VAL A 65 -12.25 1.84 18.85
C VAL A 65 -11.68 2.36 17.54
N ASP A 66 -12.17 3.50 17.07
CA ASP A 66 -11.63 4.12 15.85
C ASP A 66 -10.27 4.76 16.08
N PHE A 67 -9.39 4.58 15.11
CA PHE A 67 -8.15 5.33 14.95
C PHE A 67 -8.24 6.12 13.65
N ALA A 68 -7.91 7.39 13.72
CA ALA A 68 -7.73 8.18 12.51
C ALA A 68 -6.53 7.65 11.73
N GLN A 69 -6.75 7.12 10.52
CA GLN A 69 -5.64 6.65 9.67
C GLN A 69 -4.62 7.78 9.41
N GLU A 70 -5.07 9.02 9.35
CA GLU A 70 -4.22 10.20 9.18
C GLU A 70 -3.18 10.33 10.31
N MET A 71 -3.55 10.00 11.54
CA MET A 71 -2.62 10.00 12.68
C MET A 71 -1.52 8.96 12.48
N ILE A 72 -1.89 7.75 12.05
CA ILE A 72 -0.92 6.68 11.77
C ILE A 72 -0.05 7.06 10.56
N ALA A 73 -0.62 7.64 9.51
CA ALA A 73 0.14 8.09 8.36
C ALA A 73 1.17 9.17 8.74
N ARG A 74 0.84 10.10 9.65
CA ARG A 74 1.81 11.09 10.18
C ARG A 74 2.92 10.41 10.98
N PHE A 75 2.58 9.41 11.79
CA PHE A 75 3.58 8.61 12.51
C PHE A 75 4.52 7.89 11.55
N VAL A 76 4.00 7.22 10.51
CA VAL A 76 4.81 6.59 9.47
C VAL A 76 5.72 7.60 8.78
N LEU A 77 5.19 8.79 8.45
CA LEU A 77 5.95 9.85 7.80
C LEU A 77 7.12 10.39 8.64
N SER A 78 7.07 10.27 9.97
CA SER A 78 8.17 10.71 10.82
C SER A 78 9.45 9.88 10.64
N PHE A 79 9.35 8.70 10.04
CA PHE A 79 10.49 7.86 9.69
C PHE A 79 11.01 8.09 8.26
N VAL A 80 10.34 8.95 7.47
CA VAL A 80 10.71 9.21 6.08
C VAL A 80 11.26 10.63 5.96
N THR A 81 12.59 10.72 5.90
CA THR A 81 13.32 12.00 5.81
C THR A 81 13.44 12.54 4.38
N ASP A 82 13.14 11.74 3.37
CA ASP A 82 13.26 12.10 1.96
C ASP A 82 12.31 13.24 1.59
N ASP A 83 12.83 14.28 0.91
CA ASP A 83 12.03 15.38 0.36
C ASP A 83 11.07 14.93 -0.74
N LYS A 84 11.48 13.94 -1.53
CA LYS A 84 10.71 13.35 -2.62
C LYS A 84 10.54 11.87 -2.39
N ILE A 85 9.29 11.43 -2.43
CA ILE A 85 8.90 10.04 -2.17
C ILE A 85 8.22 9.40 -3.39
N VAL A 86 8.32 8.11 -3.49
CA VAL A 86 7.53 7.30 -4.42
C VAL A 86 6.44 6.60 -3.65
N LEU A 87 5.20 6.77 -4.09
CA LEU A 87 4.07 5.99 -3.59
C LEU A 87 3.94 4.70 -4.40
N THR A 88 3.64 3.63 -3.72
CA THR A 88 3.32 2.34 -4.33
C THR A 88 1.91 1.92 -3.92
N MET A 89 1.16 1.32 -4.86
CA MET A 89 -0.18 0.79 -4.57
C MET A 89 -0.28 -0.64 -5.06
N ASP A 90 -0.82 -1.50 -4.18
CA ASP A 90 -1.13 -2.87 -4.53
C ASP A 90 -2.20 -3.44 -3.58
N ARG A 91 -2.66 -4.66 -3.85
CA ARG A 91 -3.65 -5.37 -3.04
C ARG A 91 -3.07 -6.63 -2.44
N THR A 92 -3.52 -6.92 -1.24
CA THR A 92 -3.30 -8.24 -0.64
C THR A 92 -4.64 -8.83 -0.23
N ASN A 93 -4.87 -10.08 -0.60
CA ASN A 93 -6.16 -10.74 -0.37
C ASN A 93 -5.99 -12.18 0.08
N TRP A 94 -6.98 -12.66 0.82
CA TRP A 94 -7.18 -14.06 1.21
C TRP A 94 -8.65 -14.32 1.46
N GLN A 95 -8.98 -15.58 1.70
CA GLN A 95 -10.36 -15.99 1.95
C GLN A 95 -10.48 -16.71 3.28
N LEU A 96 -11.51 -16.38 4.05
CA LEU A 96 -11.87 -17.07 5.27
C LEU A 96 -13.32 -17.60 5.16
N GLY A 97 -13.44 -18.88 4.89
CA GLY A 97 -14.75 -19.46 4.54
C GLY A 97 -15.30 -18.80 3.26
N ALA A 98 -16.50 -18.26 3.33
CA ALA A 98 -17.14 -17.53 2.22
C ALA A 98 -16.75 -16.05 2.13
N VAL A 99 -16.00 -15.54 3.11
CA VAL A 99 -15.68 -14.10 3.20
C VAL A 99 -14.36 -13.79 2.52
N HIS A 100 -14.38 -12.86 1.58
CA HIS A 100 -13.18 -12.31 0.95
C HIS A 100 -12.64 -11.14 1.77
N ILE A 101 -11.38 -11.22 2.15
CA ILE A 101 -10.64 -10.14 2.78
C ILE A 101 -9.65 -9.62 1.73
N ASN A 102 -9.77 -8.35 1.37
CA ASN A 102 -9.05 -7.78 0.24
C ASN A 102 -8.62 -6.35 0.58
N PHE A 103 -7.39 -6.20 1.04
CA PHE A 103 -6.84 -4.90 1.38
C PHE A 103 -6.20 -4.24 0.18
N LEU A 104 -6.70 -3.06 -0.18
CA LEU A 104 -6.01 -2.11 -1.03
C LEU A 104 -5.13 -1.22 -0.15
N VAL A 105 -3.84 -1.14 -0.46
CA VAL A 105 -2.85 -0.44 0.35
C VAL A 105 -2.07 0.56 -0.50
N ILE A 106 -1.85 1.77 0.02
CA ILE A 106 -0.83 2.70 -0.49
C ILE A 106 0.27 2.78 0.55
N GLY A 107 1.52 2.60 0.10
CA GLY A 107 2.71 2.73 0.91
C GLY A 107 3.72 3.69 0.28
N ILE A 108 4.63 4.19 1.10
CA ILE A 108 5.81 4.93 0.67
C ILE A 108 6.94 3.92 0.47
N ALA A 109 7.52 3.88 -0.73
CA ALA A 109 8.72 3.09 -0.97
C ALA A 109 9.91 3.68 -0.21
N HIS A 110 10.50 2.91 0.70
CA HIS A 110 11.57 3.35 1.56
C HIS A 110 12.50 2.18 1.89
N ASN A 111 13.79 2.32 1.59
CA ASN A 111 14.82 1.33 1.93
C ASN A 111 14.48 -0.14 1.61
N GLY A 112 13.90 -0.40 0.42
CA GLY A 112 13.58 -1.75 -0.04
C GLY A 112 12.25 -2.33 0.45
N ILE A 113 11.48 -1.58 1.24
CA ILE A 113 10.16 -1.96 1.72
C ILE A 113 9.16 -0.80 1.58
N ALA A 114 7.86 -1.08 1.50
CA ALA A 114 6.85 -0.03 1.54
C ALA A 114 6.37 0.20 2.97
N LEU A 115 6.33 1.47 3.39
CA LEU A 115 5.72 1.88 4.66
C LEU A 115 4.27 2.27 4.42
N PRO A 116 3.26 1.55 4.97
CA PRO A 116 1.85 1.80 4.69
C PRO A 116 1.39 3.14 5.24
N VAL A 117 0.72 3.96 4.40
CA VAL A 117 0.17 5.26 4.81
C VAL A 117 -1.34 5.35 4.63
N ALA A 118 -1.94 4.47 3.84
CA ALA A 118 -3.38 4.33 3.72
C ALA A 118 -3.77 2.91 3.31
N TRP A 119 -4.93 2.46 3.78
CA TRP A 119 -5.50 1.15 3.44
C TRP A 119 -7.01 1.16 3.51
N VAL A 120 -7.62 0.20 2.85
CA VAL A 120 -9.05 -0.09 2.92
C VAL A 120 -9.30 -1.57 2.65
N ASN A 121 -10.15 -2.21 3.44
CA ASN A 121 -10.68 -3.54 3.12
C ASN A 121 -11.87 -3.39 2.17
N LEU A 122 -11.75 -3.94 0.97
CA LEU A 122 -12.75 -3.80 -0.09
C LEU A 122 -13.98 -4.71 0.09
N GLU A 123 -13.91 -5.70 0.99
CA GLU A 123 -14.98 -6.69 1.27
C GLU A 123 -15.53 -7.41 0.02
N LYS A 124 -14.71 -7.56 -0.99
CA LYS A 124 -15.08 -8.21 -2.26
C LYS A 124 -13.91 -8.98 -2.84
N ALA A 125 -14.23 -9.94 -3.68
CA ALA A 125 -13.24 -10.54 -4.57
C ALA A 125 -12.86 -9.58 -5.72
N GLY A 126 -11.70 -9.82 -6.31
CA GLY A 126 -11.27 -9.12 -7.53
C GLY A 126 -10.75 -7.71 -7.33
N ASN A 127 -10.69 -6.96 -8.41
CA ASN A 127 -9.95 -5.71 -8.50
C ASN A 127 -10.69 -4.53 -7.85
N SER A 128 -9.91 -3.53 -7.41
CA SER A 128 -10.44 -2.23 -6.99
C SER A 128 -10.98 -1.44 -8.19
N ASN A 129 -12.02 -0.65 -7.96
CA ASN A 129 -12.54 0.30 -8.94
C ASN A 129 -11.91 1.71 -8.76
N ALA A 130 -12.21 2.62 -9.69
CA ALA A 130 -11.65 3.98 -9.67
C ALA A 130 -12.08 4.79 -8.43
N ALA A 131 -13.31 4.60 -7.94
CA ALA A 131 -13.83 5.31 -6.75
C ALA A 131 -13.09 4.87 -5.49
N GLU A 132 -12.88 3.57 -5.30
CA GLU A 132 -12.11 3.02 -4.18
C GLU A 132 -10.68 3.53 -4.17
N ARG A 133 -10.03 3.57 -5.35
CA ARG A 133 -8.67 4.12 -5.52
C ARG A 133 -8.61 5.62 -5.23
N LYS A 134 -9.62 6.38 -5.65
CA LYS A 134 -9.76 7.80 -5.36
C LYS A 134 -9.86 8.03 -3.85
N THR A 135 -10.75 7.31 -3.17
CA THR A 135 -10.95 7.44 -1.72
C THR A 135 -9.66 7.20 -0.93
N ILE A 136 -8.89 6.16 -1.28
CA ILE A 136 -7.64 5.88 -0.57
C ILE A 136 -6.55 6.91 -0.89
N LEU A 137 -6.48 7.43 -2.12
CA LEU A 137 -5.56 8.50 -2.51
C LEU A 137 -5.88 9.81 -1.75
N GLU A 138 -7.14 10.17 -1.62
CA GLU A 138 -7.58 11.34 -0.87
C GLU A 138 -7.13 11.28 0.59
N ARG A 139 -7.16 10.09 1.23
CA ARG A 139 -6.59 9.90 2.58
C ARG A 139 -5.10 10.22 2.62
N VAL A 140 -4.35 9.76 1.63
CA VAL A 140 -2.90 10.06 1.55
C VAL A 140 -2.67 11.56 1.37
N LEU A 141 -3.41 12.22 0.49
CA LEU A 141 -3.22 13.63 0.16
C LEU A 141 -3.61 14.60 1.30
N LYS A 142 -4.36 14.15 2.30
CA LYS A 142 -4.58 14.92 3.54
C LYS A 142 -3.32 15.04 4.39
N VAL A 143 -2.35 14.16 4.21
CA VAL A 143 -1.14 14.05 5.04
C VAL A 143 0.12 14.36 4.24
N ILE A 144 0.13 14.00 2.96
CA ILE A 144 1.29 14.14 2.06
C ILE A 144 0.95 15.12 0.95
N SER A 145 1.69 16.22 0.85
CA SER A 145 1.54 17.14 -0.30
C SER A 145 1.89 16.45 -1.62
N ALA A 146 1.07 16.67 -2.64
CA ALA A 146 1.34 16.16 -4.00
C ALA A 146 2.71 16.60 -4.54
N SER A 147 3.20 17.77 -4.12
CA SER A 147 4.53 18.28 -4.49
C SER A 147 5.67 17.40 -3.97
N ARG A 148 5.47 16.67 -2.87
CA ARG A 148 6.44 15.71 -2.32
C ARG A 148 6.43 14.38 -3.08
N ILE A 149 5.36 14.08 -3.82
CA ILE A 149 5.22 12.81 -4.54
C ILE A 149 5.96 12.90 -5.88
N GLN A 150 7.07 12.17 -6.01
CA GLN A 150 7.85 12.08 -7.25
C GLN A 150 7.15 11.23 -8.30
N GLY A 151 6.51 10.14 -7.88
CA GLY A 151 5.75 9.24 -8.73
C GLY A 151 4.86 8.29 -7.94
N PHE A 152 3.87 7.76 -8.62
CA PHE A 152 2.91 6.79 -8.12
C PHE A 152 3.05 5.51 -8.93
N ALA A 153 3.73 4.51 -8.37
CA ALA A 153 4.01 3.25 -9.03
C ALA A 153 2.92 2.20 -8.73
N ALA A 154 2.35 1.61 -9.78
CA ALA A 154 1.34 0.57 -9.63
C ALA A 154 1.38 -0.42 -10.80
N ASP A 155 0.88 -1.64 -10.60
CA ASP A 155 0.86 -2.67 -11.63
C ASP A 155 -0.32 -2.47 -12.61
N ARG A 156 -0.33 -3.27 -13.68
CA ARG A 156 -1.28 -3.25 -14.80
C ARG A 156 -2.76 -3.40 -14.40
N GLU A 157 -3.07 -3.89 -13.21
CA GLU A 157 -4.45 -3.94 -12.73
C GLU A 157 -5.00 -2.55 -12.38
N PHE A 158 -4.12 -1.60 -12.06
CA PHE A 158 -4.47 -0.23 -11.67
C PHE A 158 -4.54 0.73 -12.86
N ILE A 159 -4.72 0.22 -14.07
CA ILE A 159 -4.96 1.04 -15.26
C ILE A 159 -6.44 1.45 -15.34
N GLY A 160 -6.73 2.63 -15.92
CA GLY A 160 -8.09 3.10 -16.16
C GLY A 160 -8.16 4.61 -16.37
N ALA A 161 -8.98 5.06 -17.35
CA ALA A 161 -9.10 6.48 -17.70
C ALA A 161 -9.51 7.35 -16.49
N ALA A 162 -10.53 6.94 -15.75
CA ALA A 162 -11.00 7.67 -14.57
C ALA A 162 -9.94 7.76 -13.48
N TRP A 163 -9.19 6.68 -13.26
CA TRP A 163 -8.10 6.66 -12.30
C TRP A 163 -6.93 7.58 -12.72
N PHE A 164 -6.51 7.51 -13.99
CA PHE A 164 -5.49 8.43 -14.51
C PHE A 164 -5.91 9.88 -14.36
N LYS A 165 -7.16 10.20 -14.69
CA LYS A 165 -7.71 11.55 -14.52
C LYS A 165 -7.62 12.00 -13.07
N THR A 166 -7.99 11.13 -12.11
CA THR A 166 -7.87 11.42 -10.67
C THR A 166 -6.42 11.74 -10.27
N LEU A 167 -5.45 10.94 -10.70
CA LEU A 167 -4.03 11.21 -10.40
C LEU A 167 -3.57 12.55 -10.97
N LEU A 168 -3.95 12.85 -12.20
CA LEU A 168 -3.60 14.11 -12.89
C LEU A 168 -4.19 15.34 -12.19
N GLU A 169 -5.48 15.31 -11.88
CA GLU A 169 -6.19 16.39 -11.19
C GLU A 169 -5.58 16.71 -9.82
N ASN A 170 -5.01 15.70 -9.18
CA ASN A 170 -4.31 15.86 -7.90
C ASN A 170 -2.80 16.13 -8.03
N GLY A 171 -2.28 16.34 -9.24
CA GLY A 171 -0.87 16.64 -9.48
C GLY A 171 0.07 15.46 -9.25
N VAL A 172 -0.45 14.24 -9.13
CA VAL A 172 0.31 13.01 -8.89
C VAL A 172 0.73 12.38 -10.21
N ASN A 173 2.02 12.14 -10.38
CA ASN A 173 2.58 11.54 -11.59
C ASN A 173 2.40 10.01 -11.59
N PRO A 174 1.52 9.42 -12.44
CA PRO A 174 1.43 7.98 -12.57
C PRO A 174 2.68 7.39 -13.22
N VAL A 175 3.13 6.25 -12.71
CA VAL A 175 4.11 5.36 -13.35
C VAL A 175 3.52 3.96 -13.27
N ILE A 176 2.67 3.62 -14.24
CA ILE A 176 1.83 2.42 -14.18
C ILE A 176 2.18 1.49 -15.34
N ARG A 177 2.33 0.20 -15.04
CA ARG A 177 2.51 -0.83 -16.05
C ARG A 177 1.23 -0.98 -16.87
N ILE A 178 1.38 -1.13 -18.19
CA ILE A 178 0.29 -1.48 -19.10
C ILE A 178 0.52 -2.87 -19.69
N LYS A 179 -0.55 -3.48 -20.16
CA LYS A 179 -0.46 -4.74 -20.91
C LYS A 179 0.09 -4.49 -22.31
N SER A 180 0.74 -5.50 -22.89
CA SER A 180 1.27 -5.44 -24.25
C SER A 180 0.17 -5.27 -25.32
N ASP A 181 -1.05 -5.71 -25.06
CA ASP A 181 -2.22 -5.56 -25.90
C ASP A 181 -2.96 -4.22 -25.74
N THR A 182 -2.53 -3.38 -24.78
CA THR A 182 -3.12 -2.04 -24.58
C THR A 182 -2.96 -1.19 -25.84
N VAL A 183 -4.06 -0.64 -26.34
CA VAL A 183 -4.04 0.18 -27.57
C VAL A 183 -3.41 1.55 -27.27
N LEU A 184 -2.38 1.87 -28.05
CA LEU A 184 -1.70 3.18 -28.05
C LEU A 184 -2.10 3.93 -29.32
N GLY A 185 -2.53 5.18 -29.17
CA GLY A 185 -2.77 6.11 -30.28
C GLY A 185 -1.63 7.12 -30.39
N GLN A 186 -0.95 7.17 -31.54
CA GLN A 186 0.08 8.17 -31.83
C GLN A 186 -0.15 8.76 -33.22
N ARG A 187 -0.27 10.08 -33.31
CA ARG A 187 -0.64 10.82 -34.55
C ARG A 187 -1.94 10.23 -35.15
N THR A 188 -1.88 9.64 -36.33
CA THR A 188 -3.00 9.04 -37.07
C THR A 188 -3.09 7.52 -36.92
N LYS A 189 -2.13 6.89 -36.24
CA LYS A 189 -2.07 5.45 -36.06
C LYS A 189 -2.51 5.03 -34.66
N SER A 190 -3.22 3.91 -34.59
CA SER A 190 -3.63 3.26 -33.33
C SER A 190 -3.32 1.78 -33.44
N ALA A 191 -2.58 1.24 -32.50
CA ALA A 191 -2.19 -0.18 -32.48
C ALA A 191 -1.92 -0.65 -31.05
N PRO A 192 -1.97 -1.96 -30.78
CA PRO A 192 -1.50 -2.53 -29.53
C PRO A 192 -0.05 -2.12 -29.21
N ALA A 193 0.26 -1.97 -27.94
CA ALA A 193 1.56 -1.47 -27.48
C ALA A 193 2.73 -2.32 -28.01
N TRP A 194 2.58 -3.66 -28.05
CA TRP A 194 3.60 -4.56 -28.57
C TRP A 194 4.02 -4.23 -30.02
N VAL A 195 3.12 -3.72 -30.87
CA VAL A 195 3.43 -3.32 -32.26
C VAL A 195 4.47 -2.19 -32.32
N TRP A 196 4.40 -1.27 -31.34
CA TRP A 196 5.31 -0.13 -31.25
C TRP A 196 6.69 -0.52 -30.68
N PHE A 197 6.75 -1.65 -29.97
CA PHE A 197 7.92 -2.16 -29.27
C PHE A 197 8.45 -3.48 -29.84
N ASN A 198 7.96 -3.95 -31.00
CA ASN A 198 8.26 -5.25 -31.60
C ASN A 198 9.75 -5.48 -31.91
N ASN A 199 10.54 -4.43 -32.10
CA ASN A 199 11.98 -4.50 -32.39
C ASN A 199 12.85 -4.26 -31.16
N LEU A 200 12.27 -4.26 -29.96
CA LEU A 200 12.99 -4.02 -28.72
C LEU A 200 13.86 -5.24 -28.38
N LYS A 201 15.15 -4.99 -28.12
CA LYS A 201 16.07 -6.03 -27.67
C LYS A 201 16.10 -6.12 -26.14
N GLN A 202 16.50 -7.24 -25.63
CA GLN A 202 16.68 -7.43 -24.19
C GLN A 202 17.69 -6.40 -23.63
N GLY A 203 17.33 -5.77 -22.51
CA GLY A 203 18.11 -4.69 -21.88
C GLY A 203 18.02 -3.34 -22.58
N GLU A 204 17.42 -3.27 -23.78
CA GLU A 204 17.18 -2.01 -24.46
C GLU A 204 15.99 -1.28 -23.82
N VAL A 205 16.10 0.05 -23.69
CA VAL A 205 15.01 0.92 -23.23
C VAL A 205 14.59 1.82 -24.39
N LYS A 206 13.32 1.76 -24.74
CA LYS A 206 12.73 2.57 -25.80
C LYS A 206 11.69 3.51 -25.26
N GLU A 207 11.83 4.81 -25.55
CA GLU A 207 10.80 5.82 -25.30
C GLU A 207 9.99 6.05 -26.59
N LEU A 208 8.68 5.76 -26.56
CA LEU A 208 7.81 6.02 -27.70
C LEU A 208 7.45 7.52 -27.81
N GLY A 209 7.69 8.30 -26.76
CA GLY A 209 7.25 9.68 -26.67
C GLY A 209 5.78 9.79 -26.27
N LYS A 210 5.10 10.87 -26.71
CA LYS A 210 3.70 11.12 -26.35
C LYS A 210 2.76 10.25 -27.17
N ALA A 211 1.94 9.46 -26.47
CA ALA A 211 0.87 8.65 -27.03
C ALA A 211 -0.45 8.89 -26.28
N ARG A 212 -1.56 8.42 -26.81
CA ARG A 212 -2.86 8.37 -26.12
C ARG A 212 -3.10 6.96 -25.63
N VAL A 213 -3.39 6.83 -24.34
CA VAL A 213 -3.83 5.60 -23.69
C VAL A 213 -5.19 5.88 -23.04
N MET A 214 -6.23 5.17 -23.44
CA MET A 214 -7.60 5.39 -22.94
C MET A 214 -8.05 6.87 -23.01
N GLY A 215 -7.67 7.57 -24.11
CA GLY A 215 -7.99 8.98 -24.32
C GLY A 215 -7.06 9.98 -23.65
N ILE A 216 -6.18 9.54 -22.75
CA ILE A 216 -5.26 10.41 -21.98
C ILE A 216 -3.89 10.47 -22.67
N ARG A 217 -3.33 11.67 -22.77
CA ARG A 217 -1.99 11.89 -23.32
C ARG A 217 -0.93 11.58 -22.27
N VAL A 218 -0.10 10.57 -22.56
CA VAL A 218 0.97 10.06 -21.69
C VAL A 218 2.26 9.87 -22.47
N PHE A 219 3.38 9.74 -21.78
CA PHE A 219 4.59 9.16 -22.34
C PHE A 219 4.56 7.66 -22.13
N VAL A 220 5.08 6.91 -23.11
CA VAL A 220 5.21 5.45 -23.01
C VAL A 220 6.67 5.09 -23.12
N ILE A 221 7.15 4.30 -22.17
CA ILE A 221 8.50 3.75 -22.14
C ILE A 221 8.40 2.23 -22.01
N GLY A 222 9.29 1.50 -22.69
CA GLY A 222 9.31 0.05 -22.65
C GLY A 222 10.70 -0.54 -22.65
N THR A 223 10.80 -1.70 -22.04
CA THR A 223 11.97 -2.60 -22.08
C THR A 223 11.51 -4.04 -22.12
N LEU A 224 12.39 -4.95 -22.49
CA LEU A 224 12.20 -6.39 -22.27
C LEU A 224 12.89 -6.80 -20.97
N THR A 225 12.18 -7.58 -20.14
CA THR A 225 12.74 -8.22 -18.95
C THR A 225 13.71 -9.34 -19.36
N GLU A 226 14.44 -9.89 -18.41
CA GLU A 226 15.32 -11.04 -18.62
C GLU A 226 14.57 -12.26 -19.17
N ASP A 227 13.31 -12.42 -18.75
CA ASP A 227 12.41 -13.50 -19.22
C ASP A 227 11.78 -13.22 -20.61
N GLY A 228 12.14 -12.10 -21.25
CA GLY A 228 11.62 -11.71 -22.56
C GLY A 228 10.21 -11.11 -22.54
N GLU A 229 9.65 -10.78 -21.36
CA GLU A 229 8.36 -10.11 -21.25
C GLU A 229 8.50 -8.61 -21.50
N TYR A 230 7.49 -8.00 -22.09
CA TYR A 230 7.39 -6.55 -22.20
C TYR A 230 7.09 -5.91 -20.82
N LEU A 231 7.99 -5.03 -20.39
CA LEU A 231 7.73 -4.09 -19.32
C LEU A 231 7.42 -2.72 -19.93
N LEU A 232 6.14 -2.41 -20.08
CA LEU A 232 5.66 -1.18 -20.69
C LEU A 232 5.05 -0.29 -19.62
N LEU A 233 5.54 0.95 -19.50
CA LEU A 233 5.13 1.91 -18.49
C LEU A 233 4.52 3.15 -19.15
N VAL A 234 3.49 3.69 -18.51
CA VAL A 234 2.92 4.99 -18.82
C VAL A 234 3.22 5.98 -17.73
N THR A 235 3.57 7.21 -18.12
CA THR A 235 3.83 8.33 -17.21
C THR A 235 3.47 9.65 -17.90
N ILE A 236 3.30 10.73 -17.11
CA ILE A 236 3.05 12.07 -17.65
C ILE A 236 4.25 13.01 -17.51
N LYS A 237 5.18 12.68 -16.62
CA LYS A 237 6.38 13.47 -16.36
C LYS A 237 7.63 12.61 -16.45
N ARG A 238 8.69 13.17 -17.06
CA ARG A 238 10.05 12.62 -17.06
C ARG A 238 10.11 11.11 -17.34
N PRO A 239 9.85 10.66 -18.58
CA PRO A 239 9.85 9.25 -18.94
C PRO A 239 11.17 8.55 -18.59
N SER A 240 12.30 9.22 -18.68
CA SER A 240 13.63 8.72 -18.34
C SER A 240 13.78 8.21 -16.89
N ARG A 241 12.91 8.63 -15.96
CA ARG A 241 12.88 8.15 -14.57
C ARG A 241 11.83 7.07 -14.30
N ALA A 242 10.98 6.77 -15.28
CA ALA A 242 9.85 5.89 -15.07
C ALA A 242 10.27 4.48 -14.62
N LEU A 243 11.30 3.89 -15.21
CA LEU A 243 11.80 2.57 -14.83
C LEU A 243 12.33 2.56 -13.38
N ILE A 244 13.08 3.58 -12.97
CA ILE A 244 13.63 3.69 -11.60
C ILE A 244 12.49 3.84 -10.58
N ILE A 245 11.48 4.64 -10.89
CA ILE A 245 10.30 4.81 -10.02
C ILE A 245 9.50 3.51 -9.97
N TYR A 246 9.30 2.85 -11.12
CA TYR A 246 8.54 1.61 -11.18
C TYR A 246 9.23 0.45 -10.44
N ALA A 247 10.54 0.38 -10.49
CA ALA A 247 11.30 -0.62 -9.74
C ALA A 247 10.99 -0.59 -8.23
N GLN A 248 10.69 0.58 -7.68
CA GLN A 248 10.30 0.72 -6.28
C GLN A 248 8.91 0.13 -5.96
N ARG A 249 8.08 -0.17 -6.96
CA ARG A 249 6.81 -0.88 -6.76
C ARG A 249 6.99 -2.20 -5.99
N TRP A 250 8.12 -2.88 -6.22
CA TRP A 250 8.41 -4.14 -5.57
C TRP A 250 8.45 -4.05 -4.03
N ASN A 251 8.68 -2.87 -3.49
CA ASN A 251 8.74 -2.64 -2.05
C ASN A 251 7.41 -2.98 -1.35
N ILE A 252 6.25 -2.89 -2.05
CA ILE A 252 4.96 -3.24 -1.46
C ILE A 252 4.77 -4.76 -1.36
N GLU A 253 5.37 -5.53 -2.25
CA GLU A 253 5.38 -6.99 -2.15
C GLU A 253 6.22 -7.45 -0.95
N THR A 254 7.34 -6.78 -0.70
CA THR A 254 8.17 -7.00 0.51
C THR A 254 7.36 -6.70 1.79
N LEU A 255 6.59 -5.60 1.79
CA LEU A 255 5.67 -5.30 2.89
C LEU A 255 4.66 -6.44 3.10
N PHE A 256 3.97 -6.87 2.05
CA PHE A 256 2.97 -7.93 2.18
C PHE A 256 3.59 -9.24 2.67
N ALA A 257 4.78 -9.59 2.21
CA ALA A 257 5.51 -10.74 2.72
C ALA A 257 5.81 -10.61 4.23
N ALA A 258 6.18 -9.42 4.70
CA ALA A 258 6.43 -9.15 6.13
C ALA A 258 5.14 -9.19 6.97
N LEU A 259 4.02 -8.68 6.46
CA LEU A 259 2.74 -8.75 7.16
C LEU A 259 2.16 -10.17 7.20
N LYS A 260 2.43 -10.98 6.19
CA LYS A 260 1.97 -12.37 6.07
C LYS A 260 3.00 -13.37 6.65
N THR A 261 3.47 -14.27 5.86
CA THR A 261 4.24 -15.47 6.25
C THR A 261 5.60 -15.17 6.88
N ARG A 262 6.24 -14.06 6.53
CA ARG A 262 7.58 -13.71 7.04
C ARG A 262 7.54 -12.98 8.39
N GLY A 263 6.37 -12.52 8.84
CA GLY A 263 6.28 -11.69 10.04
C GLY A 263 5.09 -11.99 10.93
N PHE A 264 3.91 -11.46 10.61
CA PHE A 264 2.77 -11.43 11.52
C PHE A 264 1.65 -12.41 11.19
N ASN A 265 1.77 -13.21 10.14
CA ASN A 265 0.77 -14.18 9.70
C ASN A 265 -0.64 -13.56 9.54
N LEU A 266 -0.71 -12.41 8.83
CA LEU A 266 -1.97 -11.65 8.68
C LEU A 266 -3.14 -12.51 8.18
N GLU A 267 -2.88 -13.55 7.40
CA GLU A 267 -3.89 -14.47 6.86
C GLU A 267 -4.47 -15.40 7.93
N GLU A 268 -3.83 -15.54 9.10
CA GLU A 268 -4.38 -16.31 10.24
C GLU A 268 -5.47 -15.55 11.01
N THR A 269 -5.74 -14.28 10.65
CA THR A 269 -6.84 -13.56 11.28
C THR A 269 -8.16 -14.23 10.97
N ARG A 270 -8.96 -14.48 12.00
CA ARG A 270 -10.35 -14.97 11.89
C ARG A 270 -11.35 -13.81 11.88
N MET A 271 -10.90 -12.62 11.48
CA MET A 271 -11.69 -11.41 11.56
C MET A 271 -12.33 -11.14 10.20
N VAL A 272 -13.66 -11.25 10.15
CA VAL A 272 -14.45 -11.07 8.93
C VAL A 272 -15.03 -9.64 8.82
N HIS A 273 -15.13 -8.90 9.92
CA HIS A 273 -15.70 -7.54 9.90
C HIS A 273 -14.68 -6.53 9.40
N LYS A 274 -15.07 -5.75 8.41
CA LYS A 274 -14.25 -4.71 7.77
C LYS A 274 -13.56 -3.80 8.77
N ASP A 275 -14.33 -3.08 9.59
CA ASP A 275 -13.80 -2.08 10.51
C ASP A 275 -12.79 -2.67 11.49
N ARG A 276 -13.06 -3.86 12.01
CA ARG A 276 -12.14 -4.53 12.93
C ARG A 276 -10.86 -4.99 12.24
N SER A 277 -10.97 -5.48 10.99
CA SER A 277 -9.81 -5.89 10.21
C SER A 277 -8.95 -4.68 9.82
N GLU A 278 -9.55 -3.55 9.48
CA GLU A 278 -8.83 -2.30 9.22
C GLU A 278 -8.11 -1.77 10.47
N ARG A 279 -8.73 -1.89 11.66
CA ARG A 279 -8.11 -1.51 12.94
C ARG A 279 -6.98 -2.45 13.33
N LEU A 280 -7.13 -3.76 13.07
CA LEU A 280 -6.02 -4.70 13.25
C LEU A 280 -4.87 -4.35 12.31
N PHE A 281 -5.16 -4.03 11.06
CA PHE A 281 -4.15 -3.57 10.10
C PHE A 281 -3.45 -2.30 10.58
N ALA A 282 -4.19 -1.35 11.17
CA ALA A 282 -3.63 -0.15 11.80
C ALA A 282 -2.58 -0.48 12.89
N LEU A 283 -2.92 -1.43 13.78
CA LEU A 283 -2.00 -1.88 14.83
C LEU A 283 -0.78 -2.61 14.26
N LEU A 284 -0.96 -3.37 13.17
CA LEU A 284 0.13 -3.99 12.43
C LEU A 284 1.06 -2.95 11.83
N VAL A 285 0.52 -1.89 11.24
CA VAL A 285 1.33 -0.79 10.69
C VAL A 285 2.19 -0.15 11.77
N ILE A 286 1.61 0.15 12.93
CA ILE A 286 2.37 0.73 14.06
C ILE A 286 3.46 -0.22 14.56
N ALA A 287 3.18 -1.52 14.61
CA ALA A 287 4.15 -2.52 15.05
C ALA A 287 5.26 -2.79 14.01
N PHE A 288 4.97 -2.56 12.75
CA PHE A 288 5.85 -2.80 11.61
C PHE A 288 6.89 -1.68 11.43
N VAL A 289 6.52 -0.45 11.66
CA VAL A 289 7.38 0.74 11.56
C VAL A 289 8.19 0.94 12.84
#